data_00cd13ea45e3b8dcc804ecce93e7e856
#
_entry.id   00cd13ea45e3b8dcc804ecce93e7e856
#
_cell.length_a   1.000
_cell.length_b   1.000
_cell.length_c   1.000
_cell.angle_alpha   90.00
_cell.angle_beta   90.00
_cell.angle_gamma   90.00
#
_symmetry.space_group_name_H-M   'P 1'
#
loop_
_entity.id
_entity.type
_entity.pdbx_description
1 polymer ?
#
loop_
_entity_poly.entity_id
_entity_poly.type
_entity_poly.pdbx_seq_one_letter_code
_entity_poly.pdbx_strand_id
1 'polypeptide(L)' 'MITILIVDDEKLERRGIRFLLKREEGEFQILEATNGKDALGVLESNHVDILFSDVKMPYMNGLELT' A
#
# COMPACT_ATOMS: atom_id res chain seq x y z
N MET A 1 -5.97 -8.55 -13.64
CA MET A 1 -6.29 -7.76 -12.44
C MET A 1 -5.00 -7.24 -11.83
N ILE A 2 -4.98 -5.97 -11.49
CA ILE A 2 -3.82 -5.36 -10.86
C ILE A 2 -3.98 -5.43 -9.35
N THR A 3 -2.96 -5.91 -8.67
CA THR A 3 -2.97 -6.00 -7.21
C THR A 3 -2.15 -4.86 -6.62
N ILE A 4 -2.79 -4.08 -5.76
CA ILE A 4 -2.19 -2.93 -5.10
C ILE A 4 -2.13 -3.18 -3.61
N LEU A 5 -0.94 -2.98 -3.04
CA LEU A 5 -0.78 -3.07 -1.59
C LEU A 5 -0.62 -1.66 -1.03
N ILE A 6 -1.48 -1.31 -0.10
CA ILE A 6 -1.43 -0.03 0.60
C ILE A 6 -0.82 -0.25 1.96
N VAL A 7 0.29 0.43 2.25
CA VAL A 7 0.96 0.35 3.55
C VAL A 7 0.84 1.70 4.24
N ASP A 8 0.09 1.74 5.33
CA ASP A 8 -0.14 2.98 6.07
C ASP A 8 -0.59 2.60 7.47
N ASP A 9 -0.03 3.26 8.47
CA ASP A 9 -0.37 2.98 9.86
C ASP A 9 -1.69 3.61 10.28
N GLU A 10 -2.25 4.51 9.48
CA GLU A 10 -3.52 5.14 9.79
C GLU A 10 -4.67 4.56 8.98
N LYS A 11 -5.63 4.01 9.69
CA LYS A 11 -6.76 3.35 9.06
C LYS A 11 -7.58 4.28 8.18
N LEU A 12 -7.76 5.52 8.62
CA LEU A 12 -8.54 6.48 7.84
C LEU A 12 -7.86 6.86 6.54
N GLU A 13 -6.54 6.97 6.56
CA GLU A 13 -5.79 7.26 5.36
C GLU A 13 -5.88 6.09 4.37
N ARG A 14 -5.76 4.87 4.88
CA ARG A 14 -5.90 3.69 4.02
C ARG A 14 -7.27 3.64 3.36
N ARG A 15 -8.31 3.97 4.13
CA ARG A 15 -9.67 3.99 3.60
C ARG A 15 -9.82 5.03 2.51
N GLY A 16 -9.22 6.20 2.70
CA GLY A 16 -9.28 7.25 1.71
C GLY A 16 -8.62 6.85 0.41
N ILE A 17 -7.43 6.25 0.50
CA ILE A 17 -6.71 5.78 -0.68
C ILE A 17 -7.51 4.70 -1.39
N ARG A 18 -8.04 3.77 -0.64
CA ARG A 18 -8.84 2.69 -1.20
C ARG A 18 -10.08 3.24 -1.93
N PHE A 19 -10.73 4.21 -1.34
CA PHE A 19 -11.89 4.84 -1.94
C PHE A 19 -11.54 5.48 -3.29
N LEU A 20 -10.42 6.22 -3.32
CA LEU A 20 -9.98 6.87 -4.54
C LEU A 20 -9.64 5.86 -5.63
N LEU A 21 -8.97 4.78 -5.25
CA LEU A 21 -8.62 3.75 -6.21
C LEU A 21 -9.84 3.05 -6.78
N LYS A 22 -10.85 2.85 -5.97
CA LYS A 22 -12.07 2.21 -6.43
C LYS A 22 -12.87 3.04 -7.41
N ARG A 23 -12.63 4.34 -7.44
CA ARG A 23 -13.31 5.23 -8.38
C ARG A 23 -12.72 5.16 -9.77
N GLU A 24 -11.50 4.64 -9.89
CA GLU A 24 -10.87 4.53 -11.18
C GLU A 24 -11.45 3.37 -11.96
N GLU A 25 -11.48 3.49 -13.27
CA GLU A 25 -11.92 2.41 -14.11
C GLU A 25 -10.85 1.32 -14.12
N GLY A 26 -11.31 0.09 -14.06
CA GLY A 26 -10.41 -1.04 -14.07
C GLY A 26 -10.68 -1.97 -12.91
N GLU A 27 -10.06 -3.12 -12.96
CA GLU A 27 -10.19 -4.09 -11.89
C GLU A 27 -8.93 -4.10 -11.05
N PHE A 28 -9.10 -3.76 -9.78
CA PHE A 28 -8.01 -3.72 -8.83
C PHE A 28 -8.32 -4.63 -7.66
N GLN A 29 -7.33 -5.37 -7.24
CA GLN A 29 -7.39 -6.06 -5.96
C GLN A 29 -6.58 -5.22 -4.98
N ILE A 30 -7.20 -4.79 -3.90
CA ILE A 30 -6.55 -3.91 -2.93
C ILE A 30 -6.27 -4.66 -1.65
N LEU A 31 -5.00 -4.70 -1.28
CA LEU A 31 -4.55 -5.30 -0.03
C LEU A 31 -4.03 -4.19 0.87
N GLU A 32 -4.06 -4.41 2.17
CA GLU A 32 -3.66 -3.40 3.14
C GLU A 32 -2.69 -3.97 4.15
N ALA A 33 -1.76 -3.15 4.59
CA ALA A 33 -0.84 -3.47 5.66
C ALA A 33 -0.66 -2.23 6.52
N THR A 34 -0.39 -2.41 7.80
CA THR A 34 -0.26 -1.30 8.73
C THR A 34 1.17 -0.83 8.89
N ASN A 35 2.12 -1.66 8.54
CA ASN A 35 3.54 -1.32 8.68
C ASN A 35 4.36 -2.18 7.74
N GLY A 36 5.67 -1.94 7.75
CA GLY A 36 6.58 -2.66 6.86
C GLY A 36 6.62 -4.16 7.11
N LYS A 37 6.51 -4.57 8.36
CA LYS A 37 6.53 -5.97 8.70
C LYS A 37 5.31 -6.68 8.15
N ASP A 38 4.14 -6.07 8.33
CA ASP A 38 2.91 -6.60 7.76
C ASP A 38 3.01 -6.67 6.24
N ALA A 39 3.58 -5.62 5.64
CA ALA A 39 3.73 -5.55 4.20
C ALA A 39 4.58 -6.70 3.67
N LEU A 40 5.66 -7.03 4.37
CA LEU A 40 6.51 -8.15 3.97
C LEU A 40 5.73 -9.46 3.97
N GLY A 41 4.90 -9.66 4.99
CA GLY A 41 4.07 -10.86 5.05
C GLY A 41 3.11 -10.94 3.88
N VAL A 42 2.51 -9.82 3.52
CA VAL A 42 1.60 -9.77 2.37
C VAL A 42 2.36 -10.05 1.08
N LEU A 43 3.53 -9.47 0.92
CA LEU A 43 4.34 -9.65 -0.28
C LEU A 43 4.82 -11.10 -0.45
N GLU A 44 5.04 -11.78 0.65
CA GLU A 44 5.45 -13.19 0.59
C GLU A 44 4.32 -14.11 0.13
N SER A 45 3.10 -13.73 0.44
CA SER A 45 1.93 -14.57 0.17
C SER A 45 1.16 -14.17 -1.08
N ASN A 46 1.45 -13.02 -1.64
CA ASN A 46 0.67 -12.49 -2.76
C ASN A 46 1.58 -11.83 -3.80
N HIS A 47 1.14 -11.91 -5.04
CA HIS A 47 1.78 -11.13 -6.09
C HIS A 47 1.23 -9.71 -6.02
N VAL A 48 2.12 -8.73 -5.87
CA VAL A 48 1.73 -7.32 -5.79
C VAL A 48 2.35 -6.57 -6.96
N ASP A 49 1.51 -5.88 -7.71
CA ASP A 49 1.96 -5.12 -8.86
C ASP A 49 2.38 -3.69 -8.49
N ILE A 50 1.67 -3.09 -7.53
CA ILE A 50 1.93 -1.72 -7.12
C ILE A 50 1.95 -1.64 -5.60
N LEU A 51 3.00 -1.03 -5.06
CA LEU A 51 3.12 -0.78 -3.64
C LEU A 51 2.89 0.70 -3.38
N PHE A 52 1.88 1.00 -2.56
CA PHE A 52 1.56 2.37 -2.18
C PHE A 52 1.92 2.54 -0.72
N SER A 53 2.96 3.29 -0.43
CA SER A 53 3.46 3.43 0.93
C SER A 53 3.44 4.89 1.37
N ASP A 54 3.04 5.12 2.63
CA ASP A 54 3.08 6.43 3.22
C ASP A 54 4.53 6.82 3.51
N VAL A 55 4.93 7.95 2.97
CA VAL A 55 6.30 8.44 3.13
C VAL A 55 6.60 8.99 4.51
N LYS A 56 5.61 9.05 5.38
CA LYS A 56 5.80 9.56 6.74
C LYS A 56 6.58 8.61 7.63
N MET A 57 6.82 7.41 7.20
CA MET A 57 7.61 6.47 7.99
C MET A 57 9.02 6.99 8.11
N PRO A 58 9.52 7.23 9.32
CA PRO A 58 10.80 7.90 9.49
C PRO A 58 11.99 7.19 8.88
N TYR A 59 11.97 5.90 8.87
CA TYR A 59 13.06 5.10 8.31
C TYR A 59 12.88 4.80 6.83
N MET A 60 11.84 5.33 6.24
CA MET A 60 11.49 5.10 4.84
C MET A 60 11.41 6.39 4.06
N ASN A 61 12.20 7.38 4.43
CA ASN A 61 12.10 8.62 3.71
C ASN A 61 12.64 8.45 2.29
N GLY A 62 12.17 9.31 1.42
CA GLY A 62 12.50 9.20 0.00
C GLY A 62 13.97 9.35 -0.30
N LEU A 63 14.68 10.06 0.55
CA LEU A 63 16.11 10.26 0.34
C LEU A 63 16.90 8.98 0.48
N GLU A 64 16.47 8.12 1.36
CA GLU A 64 17.14 6.86 1.57
C GLU A 64 16.93 5.91 0.42
N LEU A 65 15.89 6.14 -0.34
CA LEU A 65 15.59 5.30 -1.49
C LEU A 65 16.29 5.78 -2.74
N THR A 66 16.83 6.95 -2.68
CA THR A 66 17.57 7.49 -3.79
C THR A 66 19.06 7.40 -3.54
#